data_a03bb129738568675abe7a700cba100d
#
_entry.id   a03bb129738568675abe7a700cba100d
#
_cell.length_a   1.000
_cell.length_b   1.000
_cell.length_c   1.000
_cell.angle_alpha   90.00
_cell.angle_beta   90.00
_cell.angle_gamma   90.00
#
_symmetry.space_group_name_H-M   'P 1'
#
loop_
_entity.id
_entity.type
_entity.pdbx_description
1 polymer ?
#
loop_
_entity_poly.entity_id
_entity_poly.type
_entity_poly.pdbx_seq_one_letter_code
_entity_poly.pdbx_strand_id
1 'polypeptide(L)'
;VQNVTIKFMSNKKTYWKGVAQLENKEFANEIASNEFSEHLPVNDFLKEKKTLEESSTSRRDFLKFMGFTTAAATLAACETPVVKSVPYLIKPDEIIPGVPNFYATTIYDGRDYASVLVKTREGRPIKIEANQSSTSARSQATILSFYDSNRAKEPMFGGKSISWSKLDKQIKQKLSEVKDKKIVLLTTSVISETTLDLIKKLSSKYSNFEHIMYDSVAYDALLDANLESFGLRVAPKYHFDKSDVIVSFGADFLGNWLSQDYSKDYVNGRNPKNGKMSRHFQIETNMSLSGANADKRIQIKPSEQAYLISNLYKALIGTDQIDERLKDVYQNLQKSKSSIVVTDSSNKDVQ
;
A
#
# COMPACT_ATOMS: atom_id res chain seq x y z
N VAL A 1 -37.12 -43.00 -5.90
CA VAL A 1 -36.03 -42.16 -5.42
C VAL A 1 -35.60 -41.23 -6.55
N GLN A 2 -36.16 -40.02 -6.59
CA GLN A 2 -35.81 -39.01 -7.60
C GLN A 2 -34.49 -38.32 -7.19
N ASN A 3 -33.48 -38.43 -8.05
CA ASN A 3 -32.24 -37.69 -7.94
C ASN A 3 -32.50 -36.22 -8.26
N VAL A 4 -32.52 -35.36 -7.24
CA VAL A 4 -32.52 -33.92 -7.39
C VAL A 4 -31.05 -33.47 -7.60
N THR A 5 -30.70 -33.25 -8.86
CA THR A 5 -29.41 -32.63 -9.21
C THR A 5 -29.51 -31.14 -8.89
N ILE A 6 -28.95 -30.71 -7.77
CA ILE A 6 -28.78 -29.28 -7.45
C ILE A 6 -27.75 -28.71 -8.39
N LYS A 7 -28.21 -27.98 -9.40
CA LYS A 7 -27.37 -27.19 -10.32
C LYS A 7 -26.91 -25.95 -9.55
N PHE A 8 -25.71 -25.98 -9.00
CA PHE A 8 -25.06 -24.78 -8.51
C PHE A 8 -24.84 -23.83 -9.72
N MET A 9 -25.72 -22.86 -9.86
CA MET A 9 -25.46 -21.71 -10.72
C MET A 9 -24.31 -20.92 -10.06
N SER A 10 -23.08 -21.15 -10.53
CA SER A 10 -21.98 -20.31 -10.17
C SER A 10 -22.26 -18.93 -10.78
N ASN A 11 -22.66 -17.97 -9.94
CA ASN A 11 -22.71 -16.57 -10.32
C ASN A 11 -21.26 -16.15 -10.64
N LYS A 12 -20.87 -16.24 -11.92
CA LYS A 12 -19.58 -15.77 -12.39
C LYS A 12 -19.52 -14.27 -12.07
N LYS A 13 -18.68 -13.89 -11.13
CA LYS A 13 -18.44 -12.47 -10.83
C LYS A 13 -17.81 -11.85 -12.07
N THR A 14 -18.41 -10.78 -12.57
CA THR A 14 -17.88 -10.01 -13.69
C THR A 14 -17.19 -8.78 -13.13
N TYR A 15 -16.00 -8.49 -13.62
CA TYR A 15 -15.17 -7.36 -13.21
C TYR A 15 -14.98 -6.43 -14.40
N TRP A 16 -15.06 -5.11 -14.17
CA TRP A 16 -14.84 -4.08 -15.16
C TRP A 16 -13.71 -3.15 -14.71
N LYS A 17 -12.81 -2.81 -15.62
CA LYS A 17 -11.68 -1.88 -15.36
C LYS A 17 -12.00 -0.44 -15.76
N GLY A 18 -13.01 -0.23 -16.61
CA GLY A 18 -13.36 1.09 -17.11
C GLY A 18 -14.76 1.19 -17.67
N VAL A 19 -15.18 2.42 -17.97
CA VAL A 19 -16.54 2.74 -18.46
C VAL A 19 -16.81 2.07 -19.82
N ALA A 20 -15.82 2.00 -20.71
CA ALA A 20 -15.97 1.36 -22.01
C ALA A 20 -16.36 -0.13 -21.92
N GLN A 21 -15.87 -0.84 -20.89
CA GLN A 21 -16.25 -2.23 -20.64
C GLN A 21 -17.64 -2.36 -20.03
N LEU A 22 -18.08 -1.34 -19.29
CA LEU A 22 -19.44 -1.29 -18.74
C LEU A 22 -20.49 -1.04 -19.82
N GLU A 23 -20.19 -0.15 -20.76
CA GLU A 23 -21.08 0.26 -21.85
C GLU A 23 -21.16 -0.81 -22.96
N ASN A 24 -20.08 -1.55 -23.21
CA ASN A 24 -20.01 -2.60 -24.24
C ASN A 24 -19.64 -3.95 -23.65
N LYS A 25 -20.68 -4.80 -23.43
CA LYS A 25 -20.53 -6.15 -22.88
C LYS A 25 -19.76 -7.10 -23.78
N GLU A 26 -19.83 -6.94 -25.10
CA GLU A 26 -19.10 -7.78 -26.05
C GLU A 26 -17.60 -7.50 -25.97
N PHE A 27 -17.22 -6.25 -25.92
CA PHE A 27 -15.84 -5.82 -25.70
C PHE A 27 -15.29 -6.30 -24.33
N ALA A 28 -16.10 -6.25 -23.29
CA ALA A 28 -15.72 -6.76 -21.98
C ALA A 28 -15.48 -8.28 -21.99
N ASN A 29 -16.32 -9.04 -22.71
CA ASN A 29 -16.18 -10.48 -22.83
C ASN A 29 -14.96 -10.88 -23.68
N GLU A 30 -14.67 -10.14 -24.74
CA GLU A 30 -13.51 -10.36 -25.62
C GLU A 30 -12.20 -10.15 -24.81
N ILE A 31 -12.10 -9.06 -24.05
CA ILE A 31 -10.94 -8.83 -23.17
C ILE A 31 -10.82 -9.92 -22.11
N ALA A 32 -11.92 -10.31 -21.47
CA ALA A 32 -11.93 -11.34 -20.45
C ALA A 32 -11.54 -12.72 -20.99
N SER A 33 -11.85 -13.04 -22.25
CA SER A 33 -11.43 -14.28 -22.88
C SER A 33 -9.93 -14.34 -23.19
N ASN A 34 -9.32 -13.15 -23.40
CA ASN A 34 -7.89 -13.02 -23.72
C ASN A 34 -7.01 -12.69 -22.48
N GLU A 35 -7.60 -12.52 -21.30
CA GLU A 35 -6.89 -12.11 -20.09
C GLU A 35 -6.01 -13.22 -19.50
N PHE A 36 -6.36 -14.48 -19.75
CA PHE A 36 -5.54 -15.62 -19.34
C PHE A 36 -5.09 -16.38 -20.59
N SER A 37 -3.79 -16.43 -20.82
CA SER A 37 -3.23 -17.33 -21.81
C SER A 37 -3.73 -18.75 -21.54
N GLU A 38 -4.17 -19.47 -22.60
CA GLU A 38 -4.58 -20.86 -22.50
C GLU A 38 -3.64 -21.69 -21.64
N HIS A 39 -4.19 -22.56 -20.81
CA HIS A 39 -3.43 -23.41 -19.92
C HIS A 39 -2.21 -24.01 -20.63
N LEU A 40 -1.02 -23.66 -20.16
CA LEU A 40 0.18 -24.37 -20.54
C LEU A 40 -0.07 -25.85 -20.22
N PRO A 41 0.07 -26.78 -21.17
CA PRO A 41 -0.23 -28.20 -20.97
C PRO A 41 0.83 -28.87 -20.13
N VAL A 42 0.97 -28.44 -18.86
CA VAL A 42 1.97 -28.98 -17.92
C VAL A 42 1.69 -30.45 -17.63
N ASN A 43 0.41 -30.84 -17.62
CA ASN A 43 0.00 -32.23 -17.35
C ASN A 43 0.28 -33.18 -18.54
N ASP A 44 0.26 -32.68 -19.77
CA ASP A 44 0.57 -33.49 -20.95
C ASP A 44 2.09 -33.66 -21.08
N PHE A 45 2.86 -32.65 -20.69
CA PHE A 45 4.33 -32.72 -20.69
C PHE A 45 4.89 -33.68 -19.63
N LEU A 46 4.20 -33.88 -18.52
CA LEU A 46 4.62 -34.79 -17.45
C LEU A 46 4.18 -36.26 -17.68
N LYS A 47 3.23 -36.50 -18.58
CA LYS A 47 2.76 -37.88 -18.90
C LYS A 47 3.60 -38.62 -19.90
N GLU A 48 4.36 -37.94 -20.73
CA GLU A 48 5.18 -38.59 -21.77
C GLU A 48 6.64 -38.84 -21.32
N LYS A 49 6.83 -39.73 -20.36
CA LYS A 49 8.18 -40.19 -19.96
C LYS A 49 8.88 -41.03 -21.01
N LYS A 50 8.22 -41.47 -22.08
CA LYS A 50 8.82 -42.39 -23.10
C LYS A 50 9.44 -41.71 -24.32
N THR A 51 9.22 -40.38 -24.51
CA THR A 51 9.71 -39.67 -25.69
C THR A 51 11.06 -38.95 -25.49
N LEU A 52 11.64 -39.03 -24.30
CA LEU A 52 12.91 -38.36 -23.99
C LEU A 52 14.18 -39.12 -24.48
N GLU A 53 14.05 -40.38 -24.85
CA GLU A 53 15.18 -41.19 -25.27
C GLU A 53 15.45 -41.25 -26.78
N GLU A 54 14.51 -40.79 -27.62
CA GLU A 54 14.63 -40.91 -29.09
C GLU A 54 14.48 -39.59 -29.91
N SER A 55 14.41 -38.41 -29.30
CA SER A 55 14.24 -37.17 -30.09
C SER A 55 15.51 -36.31 -30.11
N SER A 56 15.97 -35.96 -31.30
CA SER A 56 16.96 -34.91 -31.52
C SER A 56 16.35 -33.57 -31.05
N THR A 57 16.65 -33.18 -29.81
CA THR A 57 16.13 -31.99 -29.12
C THR A 57 16.61 -30.73 -29.85
N SER A 58 15.66 -29.88 -30.27
CA SER A 58 16.01 -28.59 -30.82
C SER A 58 16.62 -27.71 -29.72
N ARG A 59 17.52 -26.75 -30.09
CA ARG A 59 18.13 -25.81 -29.13
C ARG A 59 17.07 -25.07 -28.29
N ARG A 60 15.88 -24.84 -28.84
CA ARG A 60 14.77 -24.16 -28.17
C ARG A 60 14.13 -25.03 -27.08
N ASP A 61 14.01 -26.33 -27.33
CA ASP A 61 13.43 -27.27 -26.35
C ASP A 61 14.41 -27.59 -25.23
N PHE A 62 15.70 -27.60 -25.53
CA PHE A 62 16.77 -27.69 -24.52
C PHE A 62 16.78 -26.46 -23.59
N LEU A 63 16.61 -25.24 -24.11
CA LEU A 63 16.53 -24.03 -23.31
C LEU A 63 15.26 -23.97 -22.45
N LYS A 64 14.14 -24.47 -22.96
CA LYS A 64 12.91 -24.63 -22.16
C LYS A 64 13.12 -25.62 -21.02
N PHE A 65 13.71 -26.76 -21.29
CA PHE A 65 14.00 -27.80 -20.29
C PHE A 65 14.98 -27.29 -19.21
N MET A 66 16.03 -26.57 -19.62
CA MET A 66 16.99 -25.97 -18.68
C MET A 66 16.37 -24.87 -17.84
N GLY A 67 15.45 -24.04 -18.38
CA GLY A 67 14.70 -23.05 -17.65
C GLY A 67 13.75 -23.67 -16.61
N PHE A 68 13.07 -24.76 -16.95
CA PHE A 68 12.20 -25.48 -16.02
C PHE A 68 12.96 -26.22 -14.92
N THR A 69 14.09 -26.86 -15.26
CA THR A 69 14.89 -27.57 -14.24
C THR A 69 15.58 -26.61 -13.27
N THR A 70 16.04 -25.44 -13.70
CA THR A 70 16.59 -24.41 -12.80
C THR A 70 15.51 -23.82 -11.91
N ALA A 71 14.31 -23.54 -12.44
CA ALA A 71 13.17 -23.08 -11.64
C ALA A 71 12.70 -24.13 -10.62
N ALA A 72 12.66 -25.41 -11.00
CA ALA A 72 12.32 -26.50 -10.09
C ALA A 72 13.40 -26.73 -9.03
N ALA A 73 14.68 -26.60 -9.37
CA ALA A 73 15.79 -26.71 -8.43
C ALA A 73 15.85 -25.55 -7.43
N THR A 74 15.51 -24.32 -7.87
CA THR A 74 15.39 -23.16 -6.95
C THR A 74 14.21 -23.28 -6.02
N LEU A 75 13.09 -23.85 -6.46
CA LEU A 75 11.93 -24.14 -5.60
C LEU A 75 12.20 -25.28 -4.62
N ALA A 76 12.96 -26.30 -5.02
CA ALA A 76 13.36 -27.41 -4.16
C ALA A 76 14.47 -27.04 -3.15
N ALA A 77 15.29 -26.02 -3.46
CA ALA A 77 16.34 -25.51 -2.57
C ALA A 77 15.79 -24.55 -1.50
N CYS A 78 14.53 -24.14 -1.56
CA CYS A 78 13.84 -23.50 -0.44
C CYS A 78 13.59 -24.57 0.63
N GLU A 79 14.58 -24.86 1.46
CA GLU A 79 14.34 -25.56 2.72
C GLU A 79 13.29 -24.76 3.49
N THR A 80 12.11 -25.33 3.65
CA THR A 80 11.12 -24.80 4.59
C THR A 80 11.79 -24.77 5.97
N PRO A 81 11.91 -23.61 6.59
CA PRO A 81 12.53 -23.53 7.92
C PRO A 81 11.80 -24.51 8.84
N VAL A 82 12.54 -25.44 9.43
CA VAL A 82 11.99 -26.40 10.40
C VAL A 82 11.48 -25.59 11.59
N VAL A 83 10.20 -25.27 11.58
CA VAL A 83 9.55 -24.60 12.72
C VAL A 83 9.40 -25.64 13.81
N LYS A 84 10.30 -25.61 14.80
CA LYS A 84 10.16 -26.42 16.01
C LYS A 84 9.00 -25.85 16.82
N SER A 85 7.92 -26.59 16.92
CA SER A 85 6.82 -26.29 17.84
C SER A 85 7.25 -26.69 19.26
N VAL A 86 7.31 -25.73 20.17
CA VAL A 86 7.50 -26.00 21.59
C VAL A 86 6.12 -26.09 22.23
N PRO A 87 5.67 -27.28 22.69
CA PRO A 87 4.37 -27.41 23.33
C PRO A 87 4.34 -26.64 24.66
N TYR A 88 3.15 -26.17 25.06
CA TYR A 88 2.97 -25.57 26.39
C TYR A 88 3.14 -26.65 27.47
N LEU A 89 3.91 -26.31 28.52
CA LEU A 89 3.95 -27.14 29.75
C LEU A 89 2.64 -27.01 30.53
N ILE A 90 2.08 -25.81 30.57
CA ILE A 90 0.77 -25.50 31.14
C ILE A 90 0.02 -24.71 30.06
N LYS A 91 -1.08 -25.24 29.54
CA LYS A 91 -1.90 -24.57 28.55
C LYS A 91 -2.65 -23.41 29.22
N PRO A 92 -2.53 -22.16 28.74
CA PRO A 92 -3.38 -21.08 29.20
C PRO A 92 -4.86 -21.38 28.88
N ASP A 93 -5.77 -21.05 29.78
CA ASP A 93 -7.20 -21.36 29.66
C ASP A 93 -7.83 -20.76 28.38
N GLU A 94 -7.32 -19.59 27.96
CA GLU A 94 -7.82 -18.86 26.80
C GLU A 94 -7.28 -19.38 25.44
N ILE A 95 -6.31 -20.30 25.45
CA ILE A 95 -5.70 -20.81 24.22
C ILE A 95 -6.21 -22.23 23.93
N ILE A 96 -6.93 -22.36 22.83
CA ILE A 96 -7.33 -23.66 22.26
C ILE A 96 -6.40 -23.96 21.08
N PRO A 97 -5.61 -25.05 21.10
CA PRO A 97 -4.75 -25.42 19.98
C PRO A 97 -5.50 -25.45 18.66
N GLY A 98 -4.96 -24.80 17.63
CA GLY A 98 -5.57 -24.73 16.32
C GLY A 98 -6.66 -23.66 16.15
N VAL A 99 -7.17 -23.08 17.23
CA VAL A 99 -8.15 -21.97 17.17
C VAL A 99 -7.42 -20.64 17.31
N PRO A 100 -7.62 -19.69 16.37
CA PRO A 100 -6.97 -18.38 16.46
C PRO A 100 -7.67 -17.48 17.48
N ASN A 101 -6.87 -16.68 18.20
CA ASN A 101 -7.34 -15.55 18.98
C ASN A 101 -7.07 -14.25 18.21
N PHE A 102 -7.92 -13.22 18.42
CA PHE A 102 -7.81 -11.92 17.78
C PHE A 102 -7.62 -10.83 18.81
N TYR A 103 -6.64 -9.96 18.59
CA TYR A 103 -6.34 -8.83 19.45
C TYR A 103 -6.46 -7.53 18.67
N ALA A 104 -7.33 -6.63 19.12
CA ALA A 104 -7.45 -5.30 18.56
C ALA A 104 -6.27 -4.45 19.00
N THR A 105 -5.62 -3.78 18.05
CA THR A 105 -4.53 -2.87 18.32
C THR A 105 -4.39 -1.84 17.22
N THR A 106 -3.40 -0.97 17.33
CA THR A 106 -3.08 0.06 16.36
C THR A 106 -1.65 -0.13 15.87
N ILE A 107 -1.44 0.01 14.57
CA ILE A 107 -0.12 0.05 13.95
C ILE A 107 0.14 1.47 13.47
N TYR A 108 1.33 1.99 13.78
CA TYR A 108 1.85 3.23 13.26
C TYR A 108 3.35 3.08 13.00
N ASP A 109 3.80 3.39 11.80
CA ASP A 109 5.20 3.24 11.38
C ASP A 109 5.83 4.56 10.92
N GLY A 110 5.25 5.70 11.31
CA GLY A 110 5.65 7.04 10.88
C GLY A 110 4.97 7.50 9.59
N ARG A 111 4.37 6.58 8.84
CA ARG A 111 3.70 6.87 7.56
C ARG A 111 2.29 6.33 7.51
N ASP A 112 2.11 5.06 7.89
CA ASP A 112 0.81 4.41 7.90
C ASP A 112 0.26 4.32 9.33
N TYR A 113 -1.00 4.67 9.47
CA TYR A 113 -1.80 4.43 10.67
C TYR A 113 -2.92 3.45 10.35
N ALA A 114 -3.06 2.39 11.12
CA ALA A 114 -4.11 1.43 10.93
C ALA A 114 -4.65 0.89 12.25
N SER A 115 -5.98 0.85 12.41
CA SER A 115 -6.65 0.05 13.43
C SER A 115 -6.79 -1.38 12.91
N VAL A 116 -6.24 -2.34 13.64
CA VAL A 116 -6.06 -3.71 13.16
C VAL A 116 -6.50 -4.75 14.18
N LEU A 117 -6.86 -5.92 13.67
CA LEU A 117 -7.01 -7.15 14.42
C LEU A 117 -5.80 -8.05 14.14
N VAL A 118 -5.03 -8.32 15.16
CA VAL A 118 -3.90 -9.25 15.06
C VAL A 118 -4.41 -10.66 15.37
N LYS A 119 -4.40 -11.51 14.36
CA LYS A 119 -4.71 -12.92 14.49
C LYS A 119 -3.51 -13.65 15.03
N THR A 120 -3.69 -14.37 16.14
CA THR A 120 -2.65 -15.15 16.77
C THR A 120 -3.02 -16.63 16.82
N ARG A 121 -2.03 -17.48 16.78
CA ARG A 121 -2.15 -18.89 17.11
C ARG A 121 -1.16 -19.23 18.19
N GLU A 122 -1.66 -19.78 19.28
CA GLU A 122 -0.81 -20.23 20.40
C GLU A 122 0.17 -19.13 20.84
N GLY A 123 -0.34 -17.89 20.97
CA GLY A 123 0.44 -16.71 21.34
C GLY A 123 1.33 -16.14 20.24
N ARG A 124 1.34 -16.70 19.03
CA ARG A 124 2.14 -16.20 17.90
C ARG A 124 1.28 -15.40 16.94
N PRO A 125 1.63 -14.14 16.64
CA PRO A 125 0.93 -13.37 15.63
C PRO A 125 1.21 -13.98 14.24
N ILE A 126 0.13 -14.28 13.49
CA ILE A 126 0.22 -14.94 12.18
C ILE A 126 -0.35 -14.10 11.04
N LYS A 127 -1.24 -13.15 11.34
CA LYS A 127 -1.86 -12.32 10.33
C LYS A 127 -2.34 -11.00 10.95
N ILE A 128 -2.27 -9.94 10.16
CA ILE A 128 -2.88 -8.65 10.47
C ILE A 128 -4.09 -8.49 9.56
N GLU A 129 -5.23 -8.18 10.15
CA GLU A 129 -6.49 -7.92 9.46
C GLU A 129 -6.98 -6.51 9.78
N ALA A 130 -7.72 -5.91 8.85
CA ALA A 130 -8.36 -4.62 9.09
C ALA A 130 -9.42 -4.76 10.21
N ASN A 131 -9.46 -3.78 11.12
CA ASN A 131 -10.53 -3.73 12.12
C ASN A 131 -11.74 -2.97 11.57
N GLN A 132 -11.67 -1.65 11.47
CA GLN A 132 -12.76 -0.80 10.97
C GLN A 132 -12.39 -0.07 9.69
N SER A 133 -11.11 0.17 9.48
CA SER A 133 -10.55 0.84 8.31
C SER A 133 -9.75 -0.14 7.44
N SER A 134 -9.40 0.25 6.24
CA SER A 134 -8.50 -0.53 5.38
C SER A 134 -7.07 -0.59 5.96
N THR A 135 -6.31 -1.61 5.58
CA THR A 135 -4.90 -1.75 5.95
C THR A 135 -4.03 -1.77 4.71
N SER A 136 -2.89 -1.10 4.77
CA SER A 136 -1.90 -1.16 3.70
C SER A 136 -1.16 -2.49 3.66
N ALA A 137 -0.54 -2.79 2.53
CA ALA A 137 0.37 -3.93 2.43
C ALA A 137 1.53 -3.81 3.45
N ARG A 138 2.02 -2.59 3.72
CA ARG A 138 3.05 -2.33 4.74
C ARG A 138 2.57 -2.66 6.14
N SER A 139 1.37 -2.19 6.51
CA SER A 139 0.77 -2.52 7.82
C SER A 139 0.63 -4.02 7.99
N GLN A 140 0.19 -4.76 6.95
CA GLN A 140 0.10 -6.20 7.01
C GLN A 140 1.47 -6.89 7.06
N ALA A 141 2.47 -6.37 6.35
CA ALA A 141 3.83 -6.90 6.34
C ALA A 141 4.58 -6.66 7.66
N THR A 142 4.10 -5.76 8.54
CA THR A 142 4.73 -5.49 9.85
C THR A 142 4.92 -6.76 10.67
N ILE A 143 4.04 -7.75 10.50
CA ILE A 143 4.15 -9.04 11.19
C ILE A 143 5.48 -9.75 10.89
N LEU A 144 6.05 -9.56 9.70
CA LEU A 144 7.31 -10.19 9.30
C LEU A 144 8.48 -9.74 10.17
N SER A 145 8.42 -8.52 10.72
CA SER A 145 9.45 -7.99 11.60
C SER A 145 9.59 -8.76 12.91
N PHE A 146 8.54 -9.44 13.36
CA PHE A 146 8.62 -10.32 14.55
C PHE A 146 9.45 -11.57 14.31
N TYR A 147 9.50 -12.01 13.06
CA TYR A 147 10.18 -13.25 12.64
C TYR A 147 11.51 -12.99 11.95
N ASP A 148 11.88 -11.73 11.77
CA ASP A 148 13.19 -11.36 11.22
C ASP A 148 14.30 -11.70 12.22
N SER A 149 15.20 -12.57 11.81
CA SER A 149 16.36 -12.99 12.61
C SER A 149 17.34 -11.84 12.87
N ASN A 150 17.36 -10.82 11.99
CA ASN A 150 18.28 -9.68 12.07
C ASN A 150 17.71 -8.52 12.91
N ARG A 151 16.48 -8.61 13.41
CA ARG A 151 15.93 -7.56 14.26
C ARG A 151 16.72 -7.41 15.54
N ALA A 152 16.84 -6.18 16.04
CA ALA A 152 17.41 -5.94 17.37
C ALA A 152 16.53 -6.56 18.45
N LYS A 153 17.07 -7.48 19.25
CA LYS A 153 16.35 -8.22 20.30
C LYS A 153 16.51 -7.57 21.67
N GLU A 154 17.58 -6.84 21.86
CA GLU A 154 17.98 -6.24 23.13
C GLU A 154 18.79 -4.96 22.89
N PRO A 155 18.97 -4.12 23.93
CA PRO A 155 19.78 -2.93 23.81
C PRO A 155 21.23 -3.26 23.47
N MET A 156 21.86 -2.40 22.67
CA MET A 156 23.25 -2.57 22.25
C MET A 156 24.07 -1.31 22.56
N PHE A 157 25.31 -1.51 22.97
CA PHE A 157 26.29 -0.45 23.16
C PHE A 157 27.66 -0.90 22.63
N GLY A 158 28.23 -0.12 21.73
CA GLY A 158 29.51 -0.49 21.08
C GLY A 158 29.46 -1.85 20.37
N GLY A 159 28.35 -2.22 19.77
CA GLY A 159 28.16 -3.50 19.07
C GLY A 159 27.94 -4.70 20.00
N LYS A 160 27.88 -4.48 21.32
CA LYS A 160 27.65 -5.54 22.31
C LYS A 160 26.30 -5.35 23.01
N SER A 161 25.64 -6.45 23.31
CA SER A 161 24.39 -6.50 24.07
C SER A 161 24.58 -6.02 25.50
N ILE A 162 23.65 -5.22 26.00
CA ILE A 162 23.64 -4.75 27.39
C ILE A 162 22.22 -4.82 27.97
N SER A 163 22.13 -4.86 29.31
CA SER A 163 20.82 -4.83 29.96
C SER A 163 20.19 -3.44 29.93
N TRP A 164 18.86 -3.37 29.93
CA TRP A 164 18.11 -2.12 30.00
C TRP A 164 18.53 -1.23 31.16
N SER A 165 18.71 -1.80 32.35
CA SER A 165 19.14 -1.04 33.51
C SER A 165 20.52 -0.39 33.35
N LYS A 166 21.42 -1.04 32.61
CA LYS A 166 22.75 -0.49 32.31
C LYS A 166 22.64 0.63 31.25
N LEU A 167 21.79 0.44 30.22
CA LEU A 167 21.52 1.46 29.26
C LEU A 167 20.93 2.73 29.87
N ASP A 168 19.92 2.58 30.74
CA ASP A 168 19.27 3.70 31.44
C ASP A 168 20.26 4.52 32.27
N LYS A 169 21.16 3.84 32.97
CA LYS A 169 22.23 4.50 33.76
C LYS A 169 23.14 5.30 32.86
N GLN A 170 23.57 4.73 31.73
CA GLN A 170 24.44 5.41 30.76
C GLN A 170 23.76 6.62 30.10
N ILE A 171 22.48 6.50 29.72
CA ILE A 171 21.71 7.63 29.16
C ILE A 171 21.59 8.75 30.20
N LYS A 172 21.20 8.43 31.43
CA LYS A 172 21.09 9.43 32.52
C LYS A 172 22.43 10.13 32.81
N GLN A 173 23.52 9.37 32.82
CA GLN A 173 24.84 9.93 32.98
C GLN A 173 25.21 10.87 31.86
N LYS A 174 25.04 10.43 30.60
CA LYS A 174 25.32 11.27 29.41
C LYS A 174 24.49 12.54 29.40
N LEU A 175 23.22 12.48 29.69
CA LEU A 175 22.34 13.65 29.79
C LEU A 175 22.76 14.61 30.93
N SER A 176 23.33 14.12 32.02
CA SER A 176 23.83 14.97 33.12
C SER A 176 25.18 15.66 32.77
N GLU A 177 25.96 15.04 31.91
CA GLU A 177 27.26 15.58 31.44
C GLU A 177 27.10 16.69 30.39
N VAL A 178 25.95 16.72 29.68
CA VAL A 178 25.69 17.63 28.56
C VAL A 178 24.99 18.91 29.04
N LYS A 179 25.66 19.72 29.89
CA LYS A 179 25.06 20.95 30.45
C LYS A 179 24.97 22.09 29.43
N ASP A 180 25.97 22.23 28.55
CA ASP A 180 26.12 23.39 27.65
C ASP A 180 25.97 23.04 26.16
N LYS A 181 25.66 21.78 25.84
CA LYS A 181 25.50 21.32 24.45
C LYS A 181 24.02 21.12 24.13
N LYS A 182 23.66 21.42 22.91
CA LYS A 182 22.30 21.19 22.40
C LYS A 182 21.96 19.70 22.44
N ILE A 183 20.82 19.37 23.01
CA ILE A 183 20.25 18.02 23.02
C ILE A 183 19.18 17.99 21.92
N VAL A 184 19.37 17.16 20.91
CA VAL A 184 18.41 17.00 19.81
C VAL A 184 17.77 15.62 19.89
N LEU A 185 16.45 15.60 19.94
CA LEU A 185 15.66 14.40 19.73
C LEU A 185 15.16 14.39 18.30
N LEU A 186 15.68 13.49 17.48
CA LEU A 186 15.24 13.30 16.10
C LEU A 186 14.25 12.14 16.04
N THR A 187 13.06 12.38 15.51
CA THR A 187 12.02 11.36 15.34
C THR A 187 11.39 11.46 13.94
N THR A 188 10.66 10.43 13.54
CA THR A 188 9.60 10.58 12.54
C THR A 188 8.44 11.38 13.14
N SER A 189 7.42 11.73 12.34
CA SER A 189 6.19 12.36 12.84
C SER A 189 5.61 11.57 14.00
N VAL A 190 5.36 12.25 15.10
CA VAL A 190 4.77 11.68 16.32
C VAL A 190 3.30 12.07 16.38
N ILE A 191 2.41 11.08 16.27
CA ILE A 191 0.95 11.28 16.37
C ILE A 191 0.37 10.91 17.73
N SER A 192 1.14 10.25 18.58
CA SER A 192 0.72 9.83 19.91
C SER A 192 0.79 11.01 20.88
N GLU A 193 -0.34 11.43 21.41
CA GLU A 193 -0.40 12.52 22.41
C GLU A 193 0.39 12.19 23.66
N THR A 194 0.38 10.94 24.11
CA THR A 194 1.19 10.48 25.26
C THR A 194 2.69 10.67 24.98
N THR A 195 3.15 10.34 23.78
CA THR A 195 4.55 10.52 23.40
C THR A 195 4.90 12.01 23.31
N LEU A 196 4.02 12.83 22.74
CA LEU A 196 4.20 14.29 22.68
C LEU A 196 4.27 14.92 24.08
N ASP A 197 3.44 14.48 25.01
CA ASP A 197 3.49 14.92 26.41
C ASP A 197 4.81 14.54 27.09
N LEU A 198 5.32 13.34 26.85
CA LEU A 198 6.64 12.93 27.35
C LEU A 198 7.78 13.77 26.75
N ILE A 199 7.72 14.07 25.46
CA ILE A 199 8.69 14.96 24.80
C ILE A 199 8.63 16.36 25.40
N LYS A 200 7.43 16.89 25.63
CA LYS A 200 7.21 18.19 26.30
C LYS A 200 7.79 18.21 27.71
N LYS A 201 7.59 17.15 28.51
CA LYS A 201 8.20 17.01 29.82
C LYS A 201 9.72 16.97 29.76
N LEU A 202 10.28 16.29 28.76
CA LEU A 202 11.72 16.25 28.54
C LEU A 202 12.27 17.65 28.17
N SER A 203 11.62 18.36 27.26
CA SER A 203 11.94 19.73 26.88
C SER A 203 11.87 20.69 28.08
N SER A 204 10.91 20.53 28.96
CA SER A 204 10.81 21.37 30.20
C SER A 204 11.94 21.09 31.20
N LYS A 205 12.54 19.90 31.15
CA LYS A 205 13.65 19.52 32.03
C LYS A 205 15.01 20.01 31.54
N TYR A 206 15.19 20.14 30.23
CA TYR A 206 16.45 20.51 29.60
C TYR A 206 16.24 21.75 28.73
N SER A 207 16.72 22.92 29.15
CA SER A 207 16.54 24.19 28.43
C SER A 207 17.22 24.23 27.06
N ASN A 208 18.21 23.39 26.85
CA ASN A 208 18.95 23.22 25.59
C ASN A 208 18.44 22.07 24.71
N PHE A 209 17.20 21.59 24.97
CA PHE A 209 16.55 20.51 24.23
C PHE A 209 15.77 21.04 23.02
N GLU A 210 15.91 20.35 21.90
CA GLU A 210 15.12 20.57 20.69
C GLU A 210 14.56 19.26 20.16
N HIS A 211 13.29 19.24 19.81
CA HIS A 211 12.66 18.12 19.11
C HIS A 211 12.55 18.44 17.62
N ILE A 212 13.14 17.60 16.77
CA ILE A 212 13.09 17.70 15.32
C ILE A 212 12.36 16.48 14.78
N MET A 213 11.30 16.72 14.01
CA MET A 213 10.61 15.65 13.28
C MET A 213 11.09 15.66 11.83
N TYR A 214 11.45 14.50 11.32
CA TYR A 214 11.88 14.30 9.95
C TYR A 214 11.30 13.02 9.37
N ASP A 215 10.51 13.15 8.31
CA ASP A 215 9.97 12.04 7.55
C ASP A 215 10.62 12.00 6.17
N SER A 216 11.14 10.84 5.77
CA SER A 216 11.75 10.66 4.45
C SER A 216 10.74 10.76 3.29
N VAL A 217 9.47 10.52 3.59
CA VAL A 217 8.32 10.78 2.72
C VAL A 217 7.31 11.59 3.51
N ALA A 218 7.27 12.88 3.24
CA ALA A 218 6.45 13.84 3.98
C ALA A 218 5.27 14.32 3.13
N TYR A 219 4.22 14.74 3.81
CA TYR A 219 3.06 15.42 3.21
C TYR A 219 3.00 16.90 3.58
N ASP A 220 4.15 17.49 3.99
CA ASP A 220 4.20 18.87 4.47
C ASP A 220 3.66 19.87 3.45
N ALA A 221 3.98 19.71 2.16
CA ALA A 221 3.46 20.57 1.11
C ALA A 221 1.92 20.59 1.08
N LEU A 222 1.28 19.43 1.19
CA LEU A 222 -0.18 19.31 1.27
C LEU A 222 -0.73 19.95 2.54
N LEU A 223 -0.09 19.70 3.70
CA LEU A 223 -0.52 20.26 4.98
C LEU A 223 -0.40 21.79 4.99
N ASP A 224 0.68 22.33 4.44
CA ASP A 224 0.94 23.76 4.37
C ASP A 224 0.04 24.47 3.35
N ALA A 225 -0.26 23.80 2.21
CA ALA A 225 -1.26 24.30 1.26
C ALA A 225 -2.66 24.39 1.89
N ASN A 226 -3.06 23.38 2.70
CA ASN A 226 -4.33 23.42 3.42
C ASN A 226 -4.33 24.51 4.51
N LEU A 227 -3.22 24.73 5.20
CA LEU A 227 -3.10 25.83 6.15
C LEU A 227 -3.31 27.19 5.46
N GLU A 228 -2.70 27.38 4.29
CA GLU A 228 -2.83 28.63 3.53
C GLU A 228 -4.23 28.83 2.95
N SER A 229 -4.83 27.78 2.40
CA SER A 229 -6.13 27.87 1.73
C SER A 229 -7.32 27.85 2.70
N PHE A 230 -7.21 27.13 3.81
CA PHE A 230 -8.34 26.86 4.72
C PHE A 230 -8.05 27.22 6.19
N GLY A 231 -6.86 27.70 6.51
CA GLY A 231 -6.47 28.07 7.88
C GLY A 231 -6.18 26.88 8.81
N LEU A 232 -6.14 25.65 8.29
CA LEU A 232 -5.92 24.42 9.06
C LEU A 232 -4.82 23.58 8.46
N ARG A 233 -3.80 23.25 9.25
CA ARG A 233 -2.69 22.36 8.83
C ARG A 233 -3.06 20.91 9.03
N VAL A 234 -3.91 20.38 8.15
CA VAL A 234 -4.44 19.01 8.22
C VAL A 234 -4.44 18.34 6.84
N ALA A 235 -4.35 17.01 6.82
CA ALA A 235 -4.57 16.26 5.60
C ALA A 235 -6.09 16.16 5.34
N PRO A 236 -6.58 16.53 4.15
CA PRO A 236 -8.00 16.43 3.83
C PRO A 236 -8.39 14.96 3.63
N LYS A 237 -9.65 14.66 3.93
CA LYS A 237 -10.27 13.40 3.55
C LYS A 237 -10.98 13.55 2.21
N TYR A 238 -10.47 12.86 1.20
CA TYR A 238 -11.08 12.83 -0.13
C TYR A 238 -12.15 11.76 -0.22
N HIS A 239 -13.31 12.09 -0.81
CA HIS A 239 -14.43 11.19 -1.03
C HIS A 239 -14.48 10.74 -2.50
N PHE A 240 -13.63 9.79 -2.86
CA PHE A 240 -13.56 9.25 -4.23
C PHE A 240 -14.88 8.55 -4.64
N ASP A 241 -15.65 8.05 -3.68
CA ASP A 241 -16.97 7.43 -3.90
C ASP A 241 -18.03 8.38 -4.41
N LYS A 242 -17.87 9.70 -4.16
CA LYS A 242 -18.83 10.75 -4.52
C LYS A 242 -18.49 11.48 -5.81
N SER A 243 -17.38 11.16 -6.42
CA SER A 243 -16.86 11.90 -7.58
C SER A 243 -17.26 11.27 -8.89
N ASP A 244 -17.74 12.09 -9.83
CA ASP A 244 -18.00 11.68 -11.22
C ASP A 244 -16.71 11.61 -12.04
N VAL A 245 -15.77 12.54 -11.75
CA VAL A 245 -14.47 12.62 -12.42
C VAL A 245 -13.37 12.71 -11.37
N ILE A 246 -12.38 11.85 -11.52
CA ILE A 246 -11.17 11.81 -10.70
C ILE A 246 -9.99 12.15 -11.60
N VAL A 247 -9.22 13.17 -11.23
CA VAL A 247 -7.98 13.56 -11.90
C VAL A 247 -6.84 13.51 -10.88
N SER A 248 -5.85 12.70 -11.15
CA SER A 248 -4.70 12.56 -10.26
C SER A 248 -3.40 12.89 -11.01
N PHE A 249 -2.63 13.80 -10.45
CA PHE A 249 -1.28 14.12 -10.90
C PHE A 249 -0.27 13.45 -9.95
N GLY A 250 0.16 12.25 -10.31
CA GLY A 250 1.16 11.48 -9.57
C GLY A 250 0.65 10.79 -8.31
N ALA A 251 -0.44 11.22 -7.70
CA ALA A 251 -0.94 10.67 -6.44
C ALA A 251 -1.44 9.23 -6.62
N ASP A 252 -0.69 8.26 -6.07
CA ASP A 252 -1.06 6.84 -6.11
C ASP A 252 -2.00 6.49 -4.95
N PHE A 253 -3.23 7.00 -5.00
CA PHE A 253 -4.22 6.84 -3.95
C PHE A 253 -4.76 5.40 -3.80
N LEU A 254 -4.54 4.53 -4.78
CA LEU A 254 -4.82 3.09 -4.66
C LEU A 254 -3.63 2.31 -4.06
N GLY A 255 -2.44 2.88 -4.10
CA GLY A 255 -1.22 2.28 -3.60
C GLY A 255 -0.85 2.75 -2.21
N ASN A 256 -0.17 3.89 -2.12
CA ASN A 256 0.46 4.32 -0.88
C ASN A 256 0.34 5.82 -0.56
N TRP A 257 -0.55 6.54 -1.25
CA TRP A 257 -0.75 7.97 -1.01
C TRP A 257 -1.83 8.20 0.05
N LEU A 258 -1.48 8.91 1.13
CA LEU A 258 -2.29 9.29 2.28
C LEU A 258 -3.02 8.15 3.00
N SER A 259 -4.15 7.69 2.49
CA SER A 259 -5.02 6.72 3.19
C SER A 259 -5.36 5.51 2.32
N GLN A 260 -5.35 4.34 2.93
CA GLN A 260 -5.76 3.09 2.28
C GLN A 260 -7.29 2.98 2.09
N ASP A 261 -8.07 3.77 2.82
CA ASP A 261 -9.52 3.80 2.67
C ASP A 261 -9.97 4.34 1.31
N TYR A 262 -9.11 5.09 0.61
CA TYR A 262 -9.41 5.58 -0.74
C TYR A 262 -9.64 4.47 -1.75
N SER A 263 -8.99 3.31 -1.59
CA SER A 263 -9.25 2.13 -2.43
C SER A 263 -10.69 1.65 -2.30
N LYS A 264 -11.24 1.65 -1.08
CA LYS A 264 -12.63 1.28 -0.81
C LYS A 264 -13.60 2.30 -1.41
N ASP A 265 -13.32 3.59 -1.22
CA ASP A 265 -14.14 4.66 -1.77
C ASP A 265 -14.12 4.62 -3.31
N TYR A 266 -12.95 4.42 -3.91
CA TYR A 266 -12.80 4.28 -5.36
C TYR A 266 -13.63 3.11 -5.91
N VAL A 267 -13.56 1.95 -5.27
CA VAL A 267 -14.36 0.77 -5.68
C VAL A 267 -15.87 1.04 -5.56
N ASN A 268 -16.29 1.73 -4.49
CA ASN A 268 -17.69 2.10 -4.30
C ASN A 268 -18.18 3.05 -5.40
N GLY A 269 -17.38 4.05 -5.79
CA GLY A 269 -17.68 5.00 -6.88
C GLY A 269 -17.64 4.36 -8.28
N ARG A 270 -17.09 3.16 -8.41
CA ARG A 270 -16.93 2.41 -9.68
C ARG A 270 -17.65 1.07 -9.69
N ASN A 271 -18.69 0.93 -8.88
CA ASN A 271 -19.50 -0.29 -8.84
C ASN A 271 -20.53 -0.28 -9.97
N PRO A 272 -20.40 -1.14 -10.99
CA PRO A 272 -21.30 -1.16 -12.15
C PRO A 272 -22.73 -1.51 -11.79
N LYS A 273 -23.00 -2.14 -10.64
CA LYS A 273 -24.36 -2.40 -10.15
C LYS A 273 -25.14 -1.12 -9.92
N ASN A 274 -24.47 -0.02 -9.67
CA ASN A 274 -25.09 1.30 -9.47
C ASN A 274 -25.41 2.00 -10.81
N GLY A 275 -25.12 1.38 -11.95
CA GLY A 275 -25.35 1.93 -13.30
C GLY A 275 -24.48 3.12 -13.66
N LYS A 276 -23.52 3.49 -12.81
CA LYS A 276 -22.62 4.63 -12.99
C LYS A 276 -21.22 4.30 -12.47
N MET A 277 -20.21 4.76 -13.20
CA MET A 277 -18.81 4.66 -12.80
C MET A 277 -18.15 6.03 -12.94
N SER A 278 -17.37 6.43 -11.93
CA SER A 278 -16.51 7.60 -11.99
C SER A 278 -15.49 7.45 -13.12
N ARG A 279 -15.15 8.53 -13.81
CA ARG A 279 -14.09 8.54 -14.81
C ARG A 279 -12.77 8.97 -14.20
N HIS A 280 -11.74 8.15 -14.35
CA HIS A 280 -10.45 8.37 -13.74
C HIS A 280 -9.36 8.67 -14.77
N PHE A 281 -8.71 9.81 -14.60
CA PHE A 281 -7.55 10.27 -15.36
C PHE A 281 -6.33 10.27 -14.45
N GLN A 282 -5.29 9.52 -14.81
CA GLN A 282 -4.02 9.51 -14.09
C GLN A 282 -2.93 10.14 -14.97
N ILE A 283 -2.34 11.22 -14.47
CA ILE A 283 -1.24 11.94 -15.13
C ILE A 283 0.01 11.67 -14.30
N GLU A 284 0.97 10.91 -14.81
CA GLU A 284 2.09 10.43 -14.01
C GLU A 284 3.31 10.07 -14.84
N THR A 285 4.46 9.94 -14.19
CA THR A 285 5.72 9.54 -14.82
C THR A 285 5.84 8.02 -14.90
N ASN A 286 5.75 7.36 -13.77
CA ASN A 286 5.81 5.90 -13.65
C ASN A 286 4.40 5.34 -13.53
N MET A 287 4.18 4.14 -14.05
CA MET A 287 2.89 3.48 -13.90
C MET A 287 2.70 3.04 -12.44
N SER A 288 1.78 3.73 -11.76
CA SER A 288 1.36 3.41 -10.40
C SER A 288 0.19 2.41 -10.40
N LEU A 289 -0.22 1.96 -9.21
CA LEU A 289 -1.43 1.15 -9.06
C LEU A 289 -2.68 1.95 -9.48
N SER A 290 -2.73 3.23 -9.15
CA SER A 290 -3.79 4.14 -9.62
C SER A 290 -3.77 4.28 -11.14
N GLY A 291 -2.59 4.42 -11.75
CA GLY A 291 -2.45 4.51 -13.20
C GLY A 291 -2.84 3.25 -13.95
N ALA A 292 -2.55 2.08 -13.36
CA ALA A 292 -2.95 0.79 -13.94
C ALA A 292 -4.48 0.58 -13.93
N ASN A 293 -5.21 1.27 -13.05
CA ASN A 293 -6.66 1.19 -12.91
C ASN A 293 -7.40 2.40 -13.53
N ALA A 294 -6.68 3.39 -14.06
CA ALA A 294 -7.27 4.57 -14.67
C ALA A 294 -7.96 4.26 -16.02
N ASP A 295 -9.03 4.99 -16.34
CA ASP A 295 -9.66 4.93 -17.65
C ASP A 295 -8.75 5.53 -18.72
N LYS A 296 -8.00 6.56 -18.37
CA LYS A 296 -6.99 7.16 -19.22
C LYS A 296 -5.76 7.55 -18.41
N ARG A 297 -4.62 7.00 -18.82
CA ARG A 297 -3.32 7.36 -18.28
C ARG A 297 -2.59 8.26 -19.25
N ILE A 298 -2.03 9.36 -18.76
CA ILE A 298 -1.22 10.32 -19.52
C ILE A 298 0.18 10.31 -18.92
N GLN A 299 1.14 9.86 -19.72
CA GLN A 299 2.54 9.85 -19.30
C GLN A 299 3.17 11.22 -19.47
N ILE A 300 3.85 11.70 -18.43
CA ILE A 300 4.54 12.99 -18.41
C ILE A 300 5.95 12.85 -17.82
N LYS A 301 6.80 13.85 -18.03
CA LYS A 301 8.06 13.99 -17.28
C LYS A 301 7.79 14.60 -15.91
N PRO A 302 8.58 14.29 -14.87
CA PRO A 302 8.42 14.89 -13.54
C PRO A 302 8.42 16.42 -13.58
N SER A 303 9.25 17.02 -14.42
CA SER A 303 9.36 18.48 -14.60
C SER A 303 8.14 19.14 -15.24
N GLU A 304 7.25 18.38 -15.86
CA GLU A 304 6.04 18.89 -16.52
C GLU A 304 4.82 18.93 -15.59
N GLN A 305 4.86 18.23 -14.46
CA GLN A 305 3.71 18.09 -13.56
C GLN A 305 3.17 19.46 -13.11
N ALA A 306 4.01 20.30 -12.53
CA ALA A 306 3.61 21.64 -12.06
C ALA A 306 3.07 22.53 -13.18
N TYR A 307 3.70 22.47 -14.36
CA TYR A 307 3.23 23.20 -15.54
C TYR A 307 1.82 22.75 -15.94
N LEU A 308 1.58 21.46 -16.05
CA LEU A 308 0.28 20.92 -16.47
C LEU A 308 -0.82 21.18 -15.45
N ILE A 309 -0.52 21.15 -14.15
CA ILE A 309 -1.48 21.54 -13.11
C ILE A 309 -1.84 23.01 -13.24
N SER A 310 -0.83 23.88 -13.38
CA SER A 310 -1.05 25.31 -13.58
C SER A 310 -1.83 25.61 -14.87
N ASN A 311 -1.52 24.91 -15.97
CA ASN A 311 -2.23 25.06 -17.23
C ASN A 311 -3.70 24.63 -17.10
N LEU A 312 -3.97 23.47 -16.47
CA LEU A 312 -5.33 23.01 -16.24
C LEU A 312 -6.13 24.03 -15.40
N TYR A 313 -5.55 24.54 -14.33
CA TYR A 313 -6.16 25.56 -13.49
C TYR A 313 -6.49 26.82 -14.28
N LYS A 314 -5.51 27.39 -14.99
CA LYS A 314 -5.69 28.59 -15.82
C LYS A 314 -6.73 28.42 -16.91
N ALA A 315 -6.76 27.26 -17.56
CA ALA A 315 -7.77 26.94 -18.56
C ALA A 315 -9.18 26.87 -17.96
N LEU A 316 -9.32 26.27 -16.76
CA LEU A 316 -10.61 26.17 -16.08
C LEU A 316 -11.17 27.52 -15.66
N ILE A 317 -10.31 28.49 -15.29
CA ILE A 317 -10.73 29.87 -14.98
C ILE A 317 -10.80 30.78 -16.23
N GLY A 318 -10.51 30.24 -17.43
CA GLY A 318 -10.64 30.95 -18.69
C GLY A 318 -9.51 31.93 -19.01
N THR A 319 -8.34 31.81 -18.38
CA THR A 319 -7.20 32.72 -18.58
C THR A 319 -6.14 32.19 -19.55
N ASP A 320 -6.20 30.90 -19.93
CA ASP A 320 -5.22 30.30 -20.83
C ASP A 320 -5.87 29.22 -21.72
N GLN A 321 -5.18 28.81 -22.78
CA GLN A 321 -5.59 27.66 -23.59
C GLN A 321 -5.11 26.38 -22.95
N ILE A 322 -5.94 25.33 -23.04
CA ILE A 322 -5.62 24.02 -22.47
C ILE A 322 -4.53 23.32 -23.30
N ASP A 323 -3.57 22.72 -22.63
CA ASP A 323 -2.60 21.80 -23.24
C ASP A 323 -3.34 20.64 -23.90
N GLU A 324 -2.99 20.30 -25.14
CA GLU A 324 -3.67 19.28 -25.94
C GLU A 324 -3.77 17.92 -25.23
N ARG A 325 -2.76 17.57 -24.43
CA ARG A 325 -2.75 16.32 -23.63
C ARG A 325 -3.85 16.29 -22.59
N LEU A 326 -4.26 17.44 -22.07
CA LEU A 326 -5.28 17.58 -21.03
C LEU A 326 -6.67 17.94 -21.55
N LYS A 327 -6.86 18.05 -22.85
CA LYS A 327 -8.13 18.45 -23.49
C LYS A 327 -9.31 17.57 -23.04
N ASP A 328 -9.12 16.26 -23.02
CA ASP A 328 -10.15 15.32 -22.56
C ASP A 328 -10.43 15.48 -21.05
N VAL A 329 -9.38 15.66 -20.24
CA VAL A 329 -9.51 15.95 -18.79
C VAL A 329 -10.34 17.21 -18.59
N TYR A 330 -9.99 18.30 -19.25
CA TYR A 330 -10.67 19.60 -19.17
C TYR A 330 -12.16 19.47 -19.53
N GLN A 331 -12.48 18.83 -20.67
CA GLN A 331 -13.86 18.63 -21.12
C GLN A 331 -14.69 17.80 -20.13
N ASN A 332 -14.10 16.80 -19.50
CA ASN A 332 -14.80 15.99 -18.51
C ASN A 332 -15.01 16.76 -17.19
N LEU A 333 -14.04 17.55 -16.75
CA LEU A 333 -14.18 18.39 -15.57
C LEU A 333 -15.29 19.44 -15.76
N GLN A 334 -15.37 20.09 -16.93
CA GLN A 334 -16.43 21.06 -17.23
C GLN A 334 -17.84 20.47 -17.24
N LYS A 335 -17.98 19.20 -17.64
CA LYS A 335 -19.27 18.51 -17.71
C LYS A 335 -19.68 17.85 -16.40
N SER A 336 -18.73 17.62 -15.52
CA SER A 336 -18.99 16.91 -14.26
C SER A 336 -19.71 17.78 -13.24
N LYS A 337 -20.59 17.16 -12.45
CA LYS A 337 -21.23 17.81 -11.29
C LYS A 337 -20.38 17.69 -10.03
N SER A 338 -19.52 16.67 -9.97
CA SER A 338 -18.66 16.40 -8.84
C SER A 338 -17.33 15.88 -9.33
N SER A 339 -16.24 16.53 -8.97
CA SER A 339 -14.90 16.12 -9.37
C SER A 339 -13.90 16.25 -8.22
N ILE A 340 -12.86 15.41 -8.28
CA ILE A 340 -11.69 15.50 -7.40
C ILE A 340 -10.46 15.67 -8.28
N VAL A 341 -9.64 16.66 -7.97
CA VAL A 341 -8.29 16.83 -8.54
C VAL A 341 -7.29 16.72 -7.39
N VAL A 342 -6.33 15.82 -7.50
CA VAL A 342 -5.30 15.59 -6.47
C VAL A 342 -3.92 15.53 -7.08
N THR A 343 -2.90 15.84 -6.27
CA THR A 343 -1.50 15.74 -6.68
C THR A 343 -0.63 15.21 -5.55
N ASP A 344 0.50 14.59 -5.88
CA ASP A 344 1.55 14.18 -4.95
C ASP A 344 2.72 15.18 -4.89
N SER A 345 2.55 16.35 -5.47
CA SER A 345 3.61 17.35 -5.53
C SER A 345 4.17 17.67 -4.14
N SER A 346 5.48 17.73 -4.04
CA SER A 346 6.18 18.22 -2.84
C SER A 346 6.30 19.76 -2.78
N ASN A 347 5.76 20.46 -3.76
CA ASN A 347 5.69 21.92 -3.78
C ASN A 347 4.31 22.38 -3.29
N LYS A 348 4.29 23.19 -2.24
CA LYS A 348 3.09 23.76 -1.64
C LYS A 348 2.25 24.55 -2.64
N ASP A 349 2.88 25.34 -3.50
CA ASP A 349 2.18 26.20 -4.47
C ASP A 349 1.53 25.40 -5.61
N VAL A 350 1.87 24.12 -5.74
CA VAL A 350 1.32 23.19 -6.72
C VAL A 350 0.20 22.33 -6.10
N GLN A 351 0.19 22.18 -4.78
CA GLN A 351 -0.86 21.48 -4.04
C GLN A 351 -2.15 22.30 -3.99
#